data_3271e492ae07e925422e9176335f4cf3
#
_entry.id   3271e492ae07e925422e9176335f4cf3
#
_cell.length_a   1.000
_cell.length_b   1.000
_cell.length_c   1.000
_cell.angle_alpha   90.00
_cell.angle_beta   90.00
_cell.angle_gamma   90.00
#
_symmetry.space_group_name_H-M   'P 1'
#
loop_
_entity.id
_entity.type
_entity.pdbx_description
1 polymer ?
#
loop_
_entity_poly.entity_id
_entity_poly.type
_entity_poly.pdbx_seq_one_letter_code
_entity_poly.pdbx_strand_id
1 'polypeptide(L)'
;MFENNPYQSNRSRNWFDINWLLYNLKLTYEFSNQTKFSFNFFGLDAQRNALGFRTNRVDQVDSFEERDLIKGDFRNYGFESRLIHNYKFLNKNTTALIGVKFYNANNTGQQGPGSAGSGPDFSFQTDQYIDYPAQSNYAYPNLNTAVFGEQLCYINDNFSITPGFRFEYINTQSQGYSKRINLDAAGNIILNETDYY
;
A
#
# COMPACT_ATOMS: atom_id res chain seq x y z
N MET A 1 20.11 -24.86 -5.82
CA MET A 1 18.78 -25.37 -6.21
C MET A 1 18.23 -24.59 -7.41
N PHE A 2 18.09 -23.27 -7.34
CA PHE A 2 17.63 -22.44 -8.48
C PHE A 2 18.66 -22.33 -9.62
N GLU A 3 19.94 -22.48 -9.36
CA GLU A 3 21.00 -22.46 -10.38
C GLU A 3 20.86 -23.61 -11.40
N ASN A 4 20.36 -24.77 -10.96
CA ASN A 4 20.20 -25.94 -11.82
C ASN A 4 18.84 -26.00 -12.51
N ASN A 5 17.80 -25.45 -11.91
CA ASN A 5 16.46 -25.39 -12.47
C ASN A 5 15.68 -24.19 -11.91
N PRO A 6 15.66 -23.05 -12.62
CA PRO A 6 14.95 -21.85 -12.17
C PRO A 6 13.42 -22.00 -12.14
N TYR A 7 12.88 -23.03 -12.78
CA TYR A 7 11.44 -23.34 -12.80
C TYR A 7 11.02 -24.33 -11.70
N GLN A 8 11.96 -24.79 -10.88
CA GLN A 8 11.65 -25.71 -9.80
C GLN A 8 10.89 -24.96 -8.67
N SER A 9 9.77 -25.53 -8.24
CA SER A 9 9.03 -25.09 -7.05
C SER A 9 8.96 -26.22 -6.03
N ASN A 10 9.23 -25.92 -4.77
CA ASN A 10 9.04 -26.83 -3.67
C ASN A 10 7.58 -26.83 -3.14
N ARG A 11 6.72 -26.00 -3.71
CA ARG A 11 5.33 -25.77 -3.31
C ARG A 11 4.41 -25.83 -4.52
N SER A 12 3.96 -27.03 -4.87
CA SER A 12 3.16 -27.26 -6.08
C SER A 12 1.75 -26.67 -6.03
N ARG A 13 1.25 -26.35 -4.82
CA ARG A 13 -0.09 -25.80 -4.60
C ARG A 13 -0.12 -24.31 -4.26
N ASN A 14 1.04 -23.64 -4.30
CA ASN A 14 1.11 -22.22 -4.02
C ASN A 14 0.96 -21.41 -5.30
N TRP A 15 0.06 -20.44 -5.25
CA TRP A 15 -0.28 -19.58 -6.36
C TRP A 15 -0.22 -18.12 -5.93
N PHE A 16 0.25 -17.28 -6.84
CA PHE A 16 0.32 -15.85 -6.63
C PHE A 16 -0.17 -15.14 -7.87
N ASP A 17 -1.21 -14.33 -7.71
CA ASP A 17 -1.83 -13.58 -8.79
C ASP A 17 -1.76 -12.09 -8.47
N ILE A 18 -1.29 -11.31 -9.44
CA ILE A 18 -1.13 -9.86 -9.33
C ILE A 18 -1.69 -9.19 -10.58
N ASN A 19 -2.54 -8.20 -10.35
CA ASN A 19 -2.94 -7.24 -11.37
C ASN A 19 -2.65 -5.83 -10.86
N TRP A 20 -1.74 -5.11 -11.53
CA TRP A 20 -1.28 -3.80 -11.08
C TRP A 20 -1.32 -2.79 -12.20
N LEU A 21 -2.17 -1.78 -12.06
CA LEU A 21 -2.22 -0.62 -12.92
C LEU A 21 -1.71 0.60 -12.13
N LEU A 22 -0.50 1.04 -12.50
CA LEU A 22 0.08 2.31 -12.04
C LEU A 22 -0.11 3.35 -13.13
N TYR A 23 -0.57 4.53 -12.75
CA TYR A 23 -0.72 5.64 -13.69
C TYR A 23 -0.19 6.94 -13.11
N ASN A 24 0.38 7.74 -14.00
CA ASN A 24 0.91 9.06 -13.67
C ASN A 24 0.72 10.01 -14.85
N LEU A 25 0.22 11.21 -14.57
CA LEU A 25 0.11 12.30 -15.52
C LEU A 25 0.78 13.53 -14.94
N LYS A 26 1.85 13.98 -15.59
CA LYS A 26 2.54 15.21 -15.21
C LYS A 26 2.30 16.29 -16.26
N LEU A 27 1.79 17.43 -15.81
CA LEU A 27 1.64 18.63 -16.59
C LEU A 27 2.59 19.71 -16.06
N THR A 28 3.17 20.45 -16.96
CA THR A 28 4.01 21.60 -16.62
C THR A 28 3.63 22.75 -17.53
N TYR A 29 3.44 23.94 -16.95
CA TYR A 29 3.11 25.14 -17.68
C TYR A 29 3.99 26.30 -17.21
N GLU A 30 4.59 26.99 -18.15
CA GLU A 30 5.42 28.17 -17.91
C GLU A 30 4.64 29.42 -18.27
N PHE A 31 4.13 30.12 -17.24
CA PHE A 31 3.43 31.41 -17.44
C PHE A 31 4.38 32.51 -17.92
N SER A 32 5.63 32.41 -17.50
CA SER A 32 6.72 33.32 -17.88
C SER A 32 8.06 32.66 -17.59
N ASN A 33 9.16 33.30 -17.98
CA ASN A 33 10.52 32.87 -17.61
C ASN A 33 10.75 32.83 -16.09
N GLN A 34 9.86 33.43 -15.32
CA GLN A 34 9.96 33.50 -13.85
C GLN A 34 8.96 32.63 -13.14
N THR A 35 7.87 32.26 -13.80
CA THR A 35 6.76 31.56 -13.14
C THR A 35 6.43 30.26 -13.82
N LYS A 36 6.57 29.17 -13.07
CA LYS A 36 6.32 27.81 -13.53
C LYS A 36 5.33 27.11 -12.63
N PHE A 37 4.32 26.50 -13.22
CA PHE A 37 3.37 25.63 -12.57
C PHE A 37 3.64 24.19 -12.94
N SER A 38 3.53 23.28 -11.99
CA SER A 38 3.53 21.83 -12.24
C SER A 38 2.37 21.18 -11.51
N PHE A 39 1.75 20.24 -12.19
CA PHE A 39 0.71 19.39 -11.65
C PHE A 39 1.06 17.94 -11.93
N ASN A 40 0.99 17.09 -10.91
CA ASN A 40 1.24 15.67 -11.04
C ASN A 40 0.05 14.91 -10.45
N PHE A 41 -0.67 14.17 -11.29
CA PHE A 41 -1.71 13.24 -10.88
C PHE A 41 -1.16 11.83 -10.96
N PHE A 42 -1.41 11.03 -9.94
CA PHE A 42 -0.92 9.65 -9.86
C PHE A 42 -1.94 8.75 -9.18
N GLY A 43 -1.85 7.48 -9.45
CA GLY A 43 -2.67 6.49 -8.76
C GLY A 43 -2.25 5.06 -9.02
N LEU A 44 -2.89 4.19 -8.27
CA LEU A 44 -2.74 2.75 -8.29
C LEU A 44 -4.13 2.12 -8.21
N ASP A 45 -4.43 1.22 -9.14
CA ASP A 45 -5.52 0.24 -9.04
C ASP A 45 -4.88 -1.13 -9.14
N ALA A 46 -4.89 -1.87 -8.04
CA ALA A 46 -4.15 -3.12 -7.96
C ALA A 46 -4.89 -4.17 -7.15
N GLN A 47 -4.67 -5.42 -7.53
CA GLN A 47 -5.14 -6.59 -6.82
C GLN A 47 -3.98 -7.57 -6.63
N ARG A 48 -3.92 -8.17 -5.45
CA ARG A 48 -2.96 -9.21 -5.11
C ARG A 48 -3.67 -10.35 -4.42
N ASN A 49 -3.50 -11.55 -4.93
CA ASN A 49 -4.01 -12.79 -4.36
C ASN A 49 -2.83 -13.73 -4.12
N ALA A 50 -2.70 -14.23 -2.90
CA ALA A 50 -1.72 -15.22 -2.51
C ALA A 50 -2.43 -16.41 -1.89
N LEU A 51 -2.32 -17.58 -2.51
CA LEU A 51 -2.97 -18.80 -2.11
C LEU A 51 -1.91 -19.88 -1.92
N GLY A 52 -1.83 -20.48 -0.77
CA GLY A 52 -0.86 -21.53 -0.58
C GLY A 52 -0.86 -22.18 0.79
N PHE A 53 -0.14 -23.28 0.87
CA PHE A 53 0.16 -23.92 2.14
C PHE A 53 1.11 -23.03 2.94
N ARG A 54 0.64 -22.53 4.06
CA ARG A 54 1.42 -21.67 4.95
C ARG A 54 2.20 -22.52 5.93
N THR A 55 3.52 -22.39 5.93
CA THR A 55 4.40 -23.13 6.80
C THR A 55 5.08 -22.24 7.83
N ASN A 56 5.27 -22.76 9.02
CA ASN A 56 6.09 -22.13 10.05
C ASN A 56 7.59 -22.49 9.90
N ARG A 57 7.89 -23.51 9.11
CA ARG A 57 9.25 -24.04 8.90
C ARG A 57 9.44 -24.40 7.42
N VAL A 58 10.65 -24.22 6.92
CA VAL A 58 11.00 -24.49 5.50
C VAL A 58 10.86 -25.98 5.14
N ASP A 59 11.13 -26.87 6.09
CA ASP A 59 11.09 -28.32 5.93
C ASP A 59 9.70 -28.95 6.16
N GLN A 60 8.71 -28.15 6.51
CA GLN A 60 7.36 -28.64 6.75
C GLN A 60 6.73 -29.15 5.45
N VAL A 61 6.27 -30.38 5.47
CA VAL A 61 5.59 -31.01 4.33
C VAL A 61 4.16 -30.46 4.24
N ASP A 62 3.67 -30.29 3.01
CA ASP A 62 2.29 -29.89 2.75
C ASP A 62 1.33 -30.98 3.22
N SER A 63 0.36 -30.61 4.07
CA SER A 63 -0.66 -31.51 4.61
C SER A 63 -1.76 -31.88 3.60
N PHE A 64 -1.82 -31.16 2.45
CA PHE A 64 -2.89 -31.26 1.46
C PHE A 64 -4.29 -30.88 1.97
N GLU A 65 -4.36 -30.21 3.10
CA GLU A 65 -5.57 -29.60 3.64
C GLU A 65 -5.86 -28.24 2.96
N GLU A 66 -6.78 -27.47 3.53
CA GLU A 66 -7.08 -26.11 3.04
C GLU A 66 -5.84 -25.23 3.04
N ARG A 67 -5.78 -24.34 2.05
CA ARG A 67 -4.68 -23.37 1.89
C ARG A 67 -5.05 -22.05 2.54
N ASP A 68 -4.04 -21.30 2.97
CA ASP A 68 -4.23 -19.92 3.38
C ASP A 68 -4.41 -19.04 2.13
N LEU A 69 -5.48 -18.26 2.11
CA LEU A 69 -5.76 -17.29 1.07
C LEU A 69 -5.68 -15.88 1.64
N ILE A 70 -4.79 -15.08 1.06
CA ILE A 70 -4.64 -13.66 1.38
C ILE A 70 -4.98 -12.86 0.13
N LYS A 71 -5.93 -11.94 0.26
CA LYS A 71 -6.33 -11.00 -0.81
C LYS A 71 -6.10 -9.57 -0.38
N GLY A 72 -5.66 -8.74 -1.32
CA GLY A 72 -5.54 -7.31 -1.13
C GLY A 72 -5.97 -6.56 -2.37
N ASP A 73 -6.88 -5.59 -2.19
CA ASP A 73 -7.25 -4.64 -3.21
C ASP A 73 -6.74 -3.26 -2.82
N PHE A 74 -6.12 -2.56 -3.76
CA PHE A 74 -5.47 -1.28 -3.53
C PHE A 74 -6.00 -0.27 -4.54
N ARG A 75 -6.73 0.72 -4.05
CA ARG A 75 -7.26 1.83 -4.85
C ARG A 75 -6.82 3.14 -4.27
N ASN A 76 -5.80 3.70 -4.90
CA ASN A 76 -5.16 4.91 -4.42
C ASN A 76 -5.07 5.93 -5.54
N TYR A 77 -5.34 7.18 -5.23
CA TYR A 77 -5.10 8.27 -6.17
C TYR A 77 -4.74 9.55 -5.41
N GLY A 78 -4.03 10.41 -6.10
CA GLY A 78 -3.63 11.67 -5.52
C GLY A 78 -3.11 12.63 -6.57
N PHE A 79 -2.91 13.85 -6.14
CA PHE A 79 -2.21 14.85 -6.95
C PHE A 79 -1.31 15.71 -6.08
N GLU A 80 -0.33 16.28 -6.74
CA GLU A 80 0.51 17.33 -6.17
C GLU A 80 0.64 18.45 -7.17
N SER A 81 0.41 19.66 -6.71
CA SER A 81 0.51 20.88 -7.49
C SER A 81 1.54 21.80 -6.86
N ARG A 82 2.41 22.40 -7.70
CA ARG A 82 3.46 23.32 -7.27
C ARG A 82 3.48 24.54 -8.18
N LEU A 83 3.61 25.70 -7.56
CA LEU A 83 3.90 26.96 -8.24
C LEU A 83 5.28 27.44 -7.79
N ILE A 84 6.16 27.68 -8.73
CA ILE A 84 7.51 28.21 -8.51
C ILE A 84 7.55 29.59 -9.14
N HIS A 85 8.06 30.56 -8.38
CA HIS A 85 8.23 31.93 -8.85
C HIS A 85 9.62 32.44 -8.50
N ASN A 86 10.35 32.86 -9.53
CA ASN A 86 11.67 33.49 -9.41
C ASN A 86 11.50 35.00 -9.43
N TYR A 87 12.09 35.71 -8.49
CA TYR A 87 12.04 37.16 -8.40
C TYR A 87 13.30 37.72 -7.74
N LYS A 88 13.43 39.03 -7.69
CA LYS A 88 14.52 39.71 -6.99
C LYS A 88 14.04 40.21 -5.65
N PHE A 89 14.75 39.88 -4.60
CA PHE A 89 14.58 40.42 -3.27
C PHE A 89 15.93 40.96 -2.78
N LEU A 90 15.98 42.23 -2.35
CA LEU A 90 17.22 42.93 -1.97
C LEU A 90 18.34 42.78 -3.02
N ASN A 91 17.99 42.95 -4.28
CA ASN A 91 18.87 42.82 -5.46
C ASN A 91 19.50 41.41 -5.64
N LYS A 92 19.08 40.40 -4.90
CA LYS A 92 19.47 39.00 -5.07
C LYS A 92 18.36 38.18 -5.70
N ASN A 93 18.72 37.21 -6.54
CA ASN A 93 17.77 36.28 -7.11
C ASN A 93 17.19 35.40 -5.97
N THR A 94 15.90 35.22 -5.98
CA THR A 94 15.15 34.51 -4.96
C THR A 94 14.12 33.63 -5.64
N THR A 95 13.86 32.46 -5.07
CA THR A 95 12.85 31.54 -5.57
C THR A 95 11.86 31.21 -4.46
N ALA A 96 10.60 31.42 -4.72
CA ALA A 96 9.50 30.97 -3.88
C ALA A 96 8.81 29.76 -4.50
N LEU A 97 8.46 28.81 -3.67
CA LEU A 97 7.64 27.65 -4.02
C LEU A 97 6.45 27.58 -3.07
N ILE A 98 5.28 27.36 -3.62
CA ILE A 98 4.09 26.97 -2.87
C ILE A 98 3.46 25.74 -3.51
N GLY A 99 2.97 24.82 -2.73
CA GLY A 99 2.37 23.60 -3.23
C GLY A 99 1.26 23.07 -2.36
N VAL A 100 0.44 22.24 -2.98
CA VAL A 100 -0.62 21.46 -2.33
C VAL A 100 -0.50 20.02 -2.74
N LYS A 101 -0.81 19.13 -1.82
CA LYS A 101 -0.89 17.69 -2.06
C LYS A 101 -2.22 17.16 -1.57
N PHE A 102 -2.79 16.27 -2.33
CA PHE A 102 -3.96 15.48 -1.97
C PHE A 102 -3.67 14.02 -2.26
N TYR A 103 -4.01 13.14 -1.33
CA TYR A 103 -3.94 11.69 -1.50
C TYR A 103 -5.13 11.04 -0.80
N ASN A 104 -5.78 10.15 -1.53
CA ASN A 104 -6.86 9.31 -1.02
C ASN A 104 -6.56 7.85 -1.33
N ALA A 105 -6.81 6.99 -0.37
CA ALA A 105 -6.68 5.55 -0.54
C ALA A 105 -7.86 4.84 0.09
N ASN A 106 -8.29 3.76 -0.54
CA ASN A 106 -9.23 2.80 0.02
C ASN A 106 -8.71 1.40 -0.30
N ASN A 107 -7.93 0.87 0.63
CA ASN A 107 -7.33 -0.45 0.50
C ASN A 107 -8.12 -1.46 1.31
N THR A 108 -8.18 -2.70 0.85
CA THR A 108 -8.73 -3.81 1.62
C THR A 108 -7.70 -4.91 1.78
N GLY A 109 -7.79 -5.63 2.90
CA GLY A 109 -6.98 -6.81 3.17
C GLY A 109 -7.85 -7.89 3.77
N GLN A 110 -7.83 -9.07 3.17
CA GLN A 110 -8.61 -10.23 3.62
C GLN A 110 -7.69 -11.42 3.76
N GLN A 111 -7.94 -12.24 4.77
CA GLN A 111 -7.29 -13.53 4.97
C GLN A 111 -8.32 -14.56 5.42
N GLY A 112 -8.16 -15.79 4.98
CA GLY A 112 -9.04 -16.88 5.36
C GLY A 112 -8.68 -18.19 4.66
N PRO A 113 -9.49 -19.23 4.86
CA PRO A 113 -9.28 -20.51 4.21
C PRO A 113 -9.57 -20.42 2.71
N GLY A 114 -8.64 -20.91 1.91
CA GLY A 114 -8.85 -21.23 0.49
C GLY A 114 -9.14 -22.71 0.30
N SER A 115 -9.26 -23.14 -0.97
CA SER A 115 -9.57 -24.53 -1.30
C SER A 115 -8.42 -25.50 -0.95
N ALA A 116 -8.75 -26.77 -0.68
CA ALA A 116 -7.79 -27.86 -0.53
C ALA A 116 -7.24 -28.38 -1.89
N GLY A 117 -7.75 -27.88 -3.00
CA GLY A 117 -7.31 -28.26 -4.34
C GLY A 117 -5.88 -27.82 -4.67
N SER A 118 -5.39 -28.18 -5.85
CA SER A 118 -4.05 -27.80 -6.32
C SER A 118 -4.05 -26.62 -7.31
N GLY A 119 -5.21 -26.28 -7.86
CA GLY A 119 -5.35 -25.20 -8.84
C GLY A 119 -5.41 -23.78 -8.23
N PRO A 120 -5.39 -22.74 -9.07
CA PRO A 120 -5.43 -21.33 -8.65
C PRO A 120 -6.87 -20.86 -8.32
N ASP A 121 -7.52 -21.51 -7.38
CA ASP A 121 -8.84 -21.11 -6.92
C ASP A 121 -8.71 -20.08 -5.79
N PHE A 122 -8.87 -18.81 -6.13
CA PHE A 122 -8.79 -17.69 -5.21
C PHE A 122 -10.15 -17.35 -4.55
N SER A 123 -10.98 -18.36 -4.26
CA SER A 123 -12.24 -18.22 -3.55
C SER A 123 -12.06 -18.59 -2.08
N PHE A 124 -12.60 -17.77 -1.17
CA PHE A 124 -12.66 -18.14 0.24
C PHE A 124 -13.65 -19.29 0.45
N GLN A 125 -13.25 -20.24 1.29
CA GLN A 125 -14.04 -21.41 1.67
C GLN A 125 -14.48 -21.32 3.15
N THR A 126 -14.89 -20.15 3.59
CA THR A 126 -15.24 -19.88 5.00
C THR A 126 -16.38 -20.71 5.51
N ASP A 127 -17.36 -21.04 4.66
CA ASP A 127 -18.50 -21.88 5.04
C ASP A 127 -18.11 -23.35 5.28
N GLN A 128 -17.07 -23.82 4.58
CA GLN A 128 -16.53 -25.16 4.72
C GLN A 128 -15.57 -25.28 5.91
N TYR A 129 -14.80 -24.22 6.19
CA TYR A 129 -13.77 -24.19 7.22
C TYR A 129 -14.05 -23.10 8.25
N ILE A 130 -15.15 -23.26 8.98
CA ILE A 130 -15.64 -22.26 9.96
C ILE A 130 -14.61 -21.96 11.05
N ASP A 131 -13.88 -23.01 11.46
CA ASP A 131 -12.89 -22.96 12.53
C ASP A 131 -11.45 -22.71 12.02
N TYR A 132 -11.30 -22.21 10.82
CA TYR A 132 -9.98 -21.82 10.30
C TYR A 132 -9.32 -20.77 11.21
N PRO A 133 -8.05 -20.99 11.65
CA PRO A 133 -7.45 -20.23 12.76
C PRO A 133 -7.07 -18.79 12.41
N ALA A 134 -7.01 -18.41 11.13
CA ALA A 134 -6.59 -17.08 10.71
C ALA A 134 -7.59 -16.49 9.71
N GLN A 135 -8.54 -15.72 10.22
CA GLN A 135 -9.55 -15.04 9.39
C GLN A 135 -9.56 -13.55 9.70
N SER A 136 -9.54 -12.74 8.68
CA SER A 136 -9.65 -11.28 8.82
C SER A 136 -10.22 -10.63 7.57
N ASN A 137 -10.89 -9.50 7.77
CA ASN A 137 -11.35 -8.64 6.70
C ASN A 137 -11.28 -7.19 7.16
N TYR A 138 -10.41 -6.40 6.53
CA TYR A 138 -10.16 -5.02 6.87
C TYR A 138 -10.30 -4.12 5.66
N ALA A 139 -10.85 -2.94 5.88
CA ALA A 139 -10.74 -1.78 5.01
C ALA A 139 -9.84 -0.72 5.68
N TYR A 140 -9.01 -0.07 4.89
CA TYR A 140 -8.05 0.93 5.32
C TYR A 140 -8.27 2.24 4.54
N PRO A 141 -9.34 3.00 4.86
CA PRO A 141 -9.52 4.31 4.27
C PRO A 141 -8.44 5.27 4.77
N ASN A 142 -7.88 6.04 3.85
CA ASN A 142 -6.85 7.02 4.15
C ASN A 142 -7.09 8.30 3.37
N LEU A 143 -6.97 9.44 4.05
CA LEU A 143 -6.97 10.76 3.47
C LEU A 143 -5.75 11.53 3.97
N ASN A 144 -4.96 12.05 3.03
CA ASN A 144 -3.84 12.92 3.34
C ASN A 144 -3.92 14.18 2.47
N THR A 145 -3.90 15.33 3.11
CA THR A 145 -3.86 16.62 2.42
C THR A 145 -2.77 17.48 3.03
N ALA A 146 -2.04 18.21 2.21
CA ALA A 146 -0.99 19.08 2.68
C ALA A 146 -0.94 20.39 1.88
N VAL A 147 -0.54 21.46 2.58
CA VAL A 147 -0.08 22.72 2.00
C VAL A 147 1.34 22.93 2.46
N PHE A 148 2.22 23.29 1.56
CA PHE A 148 3.63 23.52 1.85
C PHE A 148 4.19 24.65 1.02
N GLY A 149 5.27 25.23 1.51
CA GLY A 149 5.99 26.27 0.81
C GLY A 149 7.39 26.44 1.34
N GLU A 150 8.25 26.96 0.50
CA GLU A 150 9.62 27.29 0.83
C GLU A 150 10.10 28.49 0.04
N GLN A 151 11.10 29.17 0.56
CA GLN A 151 11.69 30.30 -0.08
C GLN A 151 13.21 30.23 0.00
N LEU A 152 13.87 30.14 -1.14
CA LEU A 152 15.31 30.23 -1.25
C LEU A 152 15.73 31.69 -1.28
N CYS A 153 16.47 32.14 -0.27
CA CYS A 153 17.00 33.51 -0.12
C CYS A 153 18.53 33.48 -0.12
N TYR A 154 19.14 34.18 -1.06
CA TYR A 154 20.59 34.37 -1.07
C TYR A 154 20.97 35.58 -0.23
N ILE A 155 21.67 35.36 0.89
CA ILE A 155 22.18 36.44 1.76
C ILE A 155 23.45 37.05 1.12
N ASN A 156 24.33 36.20 0.66
CA ASN A 156 25.50 36.58 -0.14
C ASN A 156 25.84 35.45 -1.15
N ASP A 157 26.97 35.55 -1.84
CA ASP A 157 27.33 34.61 -2.91
C ASP A 157 27.73 33.23 -2.36
N ASN A 158 28.04 33.11 -1.06
CA ASN A 158 28.47 31.88 -0.40
C ASN A 158 27.45 31.38 0.62
N PHE A 159 26.37 32.12 0.89
CA PHE A 159 25.42 31.78 1.94
C PHE A 159 23.98 32.02 1.50
N SER A 160 23.16 30.97 1.62
CA SER A 160 21.72 31.02 1.38
C SER A 160 20.95 30.41 2.55
N ILE A 161 19.71 30.85 2.72
CA ILE A 161 18.75 30.31 3.68
C ILE A 161 17.50 29.89 2.93
N THR A 162 16.96 28.71 3.28
CA THR A 162 15.71 28.24 2.70
C THR A 162 14.69 27.95 3.82
N PRO A 163 14.02 28.99 4.36
CA PRO A 163 12.89 28.76 5.24
C PRO A 163 11.74 28.08 4.48
N GLY A 164 11.03 27.19 5.17
CA GLY A 164 9.89 26.50 4.63
C GLY A 164 8.87 26.12 5.69
N PHE A 165 7.68 25.76 5.24
CA PHE A 165 6.61 25.25 6.09
C PHE A 165 5.88 24.12 5.40
N ARG A 166 5.26 23.24 6.20
CA ARG A 166 4.33 22.21 5.74
C ARG A 166 3.26 22.02 6.82
N PHE A 167 2.00 22.17 6.39
CA PHE A 167 0.83 21.80 7.18
C PHE A 167 0.20 20.58 6.52
N GLU A 168 -0.09 19.58 7.32
CA GLU A 168 -0.59 18.31 6.83
C GLU A 168 -1.74 17.82 7.69
N TYR A 169 -2.81 17.38 7.06
CA TYR A 169 -3.90 16.66 7.67
C TYR A 169 -3.87 15.21 7.20
N ILE A 170 -3.78 14.29 8.14
CA ILE A 170 -3.75 12.84 7.89
C ILE A 170 -4.88 12.21 8.68
N ASN A 171 -5.74 11.48 7.98
CA ASN A 171 -6.77 10.64 8.58
C ASN A 171 -6.63 9.22 8.02
N THR A 172 -6.07 8.33 8.83
CA THR A 172 -5.90 6.91 8.52
C THR A 172 -6.77 6.10 9.46
N GLN A 173 -7.57 5.20 8.91
CA GLN A 173 -8.48 4.36 9.66
C GLN A 173 -8.25 2.89 9.30
N SER A 174 -8.61 2.00 10.24
CA SER A 174 -8.74 0.57 10.02
C SER A 174 -10.12 0.16 10.50
N GLN A 175 -10.89 -0.48 9.62
CA GLN A 175 -12.24 -0.93 9.93
C GLN A 175 -12.39 -2.37 9.48
N GLY A 176 -12.86 -3.23 10.36
CA GLY A 176 -13.04 -4.63 10.01
C GLY A 176 -13.00 -5.55 11.21
N TYR A 177 -12.63 -6.79 10.97
CA TYR A 177 -12.51 -7.78 12.02
C TYR A 177 -11.29 -8.69 11.82
N SER A 178 -10.80 -9.25 12.92
CA SER A 178 -9.94 -10.43 12.92
C SER A 178 -10.51 -11.49 13.84
N LYS A 179 -10.48 -12.74 13.39
CA LYS A 179 -10.87 -13.93 14.15
C LYS A 179 -9.64 -14.73 14.48
N ARG A 180 -9.48 -15.09 15.73
CA ARG A 180 -8.39 -15.95 16.21
C ARG A 180 -8.99 -17.21 16.81
N ILE A 181 -8.54 -18.34 16.31
CA ILE A 181 -8.88 -19.65 16.86
C ILE A 181 -7.57 -20.33 17.25
N ASN A 182 -7.42 -20.68 18.52
CA ASN A 182 -6.30 -21.48 18.98
C ASN A 182 -6.79 -22.88 19.31
N LEU A 183 -6.00 -23.86 18.91
CA LEU A 183 -6.25 -25.26 19.15
C LEU A 183 -5.23 -25.82 20.16
N ASP A 184 -5.64 -26.76 20.99
CA ASP A 184 -4.71 -27.56 21.79
C ASP A 184 -4.00 -28.64 20.94
N ALA A 185 -3.13 -29.41 21.55
CA ALA A 185 -2.39 -30.48 20.88
C ALA A 185 -3.30 -31.63 20.37
N ALA A 186 -4.52 -31.73 20.86
CA ALA A 186 -5.51 -32.73 20.44
C ALA A 186 -6.49 -32.16 19.37
N GLY A 187 -6.33 -30.89 18.99
CA GLY A 187 -7.19 -30.22 18.00
C GLY A 187 -8.47 -29.60 18.59
N ASN A 188 -8.62 -29.58 19.93
CA ASN A 188 -9.78 -28.90 20.52
C ASN A 188 -9.60 -27.39 20.54
N ILE A 189 -10.68 -26.67 20.30
CA ILE A 189 -10.67 -25.20 20.36
C ILE A 189 -10.53 -24.74 21.81
N ILE A 190 -9.45 -24.04 22.13
CA ILE A 190 -9.19 -23.42 23.44
C ILE A 190 -9.41 -21.90 23.43
N LEU A 191 -9.46 -21.28 22.24
CA LEU A 191 -9.79 -19.86 22.05
C LEU A 191 -10.56 -19.70 20.75
N ASN A 192 -11.66 -18.98 20.78
CA ASN A 192 -12.40 -18.54 19.59
C ASN A 192 -12.91 -17.11 19.83
N GLU A 193 -12.16 -16.12 19.37
CA GLU A 193 -12.44 -14.71 19.57
C GLU A 193 -12.51 -13.99 18.24
N THR A 194 -13.43 -13.04 18.15
CA THR A 194 -13.54 -12.12 17.01
C THR A 194 -13.44 -10.69 17.54
N ASP A 195 -12.37 -9.99 17.13
CA ASP A 195 -12.15 -8.60 17.45
C ASP A 195 -12.66 -7.73 16.28
N TYR A 196 -13.47 -6.73 16.59
CA TYR A 196 -13.99 -5.74 15.64
C TYR A 196 -13.32 -4.38 15.88
N TYR A 197 -12.99 -3.68 14.78
CA TYR A 197 -12.29 -2.39 14.78
C TYR A 197 -12.98 -1.37 13.88
#